data_cb61731d12f0db73b2d129a255e1a9bd
#
_entry.id   cb61731d12f0db73b2d129a255e1a9bd
#
_cell.length_a   1.000
_cell.length_b   1.000
_cell.length_c   1.000
_cell.angle_alpha   90.00
_cell.angle_beta   90.00
_cell.angle_gamma   90.00
#
_symmetry.space_group_name_H-M   'P 1'
#
loop_
_entity.id
_entity.type
_entity.pdbx_description
1 polymer ?
#
loop_
_entity_poly.entity_id
_entity_poly.type
_entity_poly.pdbx_seq_one_letter_code
_entity_poly.pdbx_strand_id
1 'polypeptide(L)' 'MEEQKAIQVSPELAVFMEYHHLLTVALLLKIDDEALLKMEGFGWRLMKEVLQLRKV' A
#
# COMPACT_ATOMS: atom_id res chain seq x y z
N MET A 1 -4.87 2.18 23.03
CA MET A 1 -5.02 2.23 22.59
C MET A 1 -5.14 2.20 21.53
N GLU A 2 -5.17 1.94 21.25
CA GLU A 2 -5.30 2.00 20.53
C GLU A 2 -5.43 2.00 19.54
N GLU A 3 -5.35 1.89 19.29
CA GLU A 3 -5.49 2.00 18.52
C GLU A 3 -5.56 2.11 17.40
N GLN A 4 -5.33 2.03 17.12
CA GLN A 4 -5.34 2.21 16.11
C GLN A 4 -5.39 1.78 15.09
N LYS A 5 -5.50 1.55 14.93
CA LYS A 5 -5.68 1.18 13.99
C LYS A 5 -6.06 1.01 12.85
N ALA A 6 -6.30 0.55 13.28
CA ALA A 6 -6.26 1.31 12.07
C ALA A 6 -6.12 0.41 10.85
N ILE A 7 -5.72 1.00 9.73
CA ILE A 7 -5.55 0.24 8.49
C ILE A 7 -4.34 -0.67 8.60
N GLN A 8 -4.57 -1.95 8.36
CA GLN A 8 -3.50 -2.93 8.38
C GLN A 8 -3.19 -3.37 6.96
N VAL A 9 -1.91 -3.51 6.68
CA VAL A 9 -1.47 -3.95 5.36
C VAL A 9 -0.83 -5.33 5.49
N SER A 10 -0.84 -6.09 4.40
CA SER A 10 -0.21 -7.39 4.41
C SER A 10 1.30 -7.24 4.54
N PRO A 11 1.99 -8.30 4.99
CA PRO A 11 3.45 -8.24 5.06
C PRO A 11 4.09 -7.91 3.72
N GLU A 12 3.52 -8.41 2.64
CA GLU A 12 4.05 -8.12 1.31
C GLU A 12 3.97 -6.64 0.99
N LEU A 13 2.83 -6.03 1.27
CA LEU A 13 2.66 -4.61 1.02
C LEU A 13 3.54 -3.79 1.94
N ALA A 14 3.69 -4.23 3.19
CA ALA A 14 4.56 -3.53 4.13
C ALA A 14 5.99 -3.49 3.62
N VAL A 15 6.47 -4.61 3.07
CA VAL A 15 7.82 -4.67 2.52
C VAL A 15 7.95 -3.73 1.32
N PHE A 16 6.94 -3.72 0.46
CA PHE A 16 6.94 -2.83 -0.69
C PHE A 16 7.01 -1.38 -0.25
N MET A 17 6.20 -1.02 0.72
CA MET A 17 6.17 0.35 1.22
C MET A 17 7.51 0.75 1.81
N GLU A 18 8.09 -0.16 2.57
CA GLU A 18 9.39 0.10 3.19
C GLU A 18 10.47 0.29 2.13
N TYR A 19 10.44 -0.56 1.10
CA TYR A 19 11.42 -0.48 0.03
C TYR A 19 11.35 0.87 -0.69
N HIS A 20 10.17 1.41 -0.84
CA HIS A 20 9.97 2.67 -1.55
C HIS A 20 9.81 3.87 -0.60
N HIS A 21 10.10 3.67 0.68
CA HIS A 21 10.05 4.74 1.67
C HIS A 21 8.67 5.36 1.80
N LEU A 22 7.66 4.54 1.65
CA LEU A 22 6.28 4.98 1.83
C LEU A 22 5.89 4.79 3.29
N LEU A 23 6.01 5.84 4.08
CA LEU A 23 5.87 5.74 5.53
C LEU A 23 4.44 5.53 6.00
N THR A 24 3.45 5.92 5.19
CA THR A 24 2.06 5.77 5.58
C THR A 24 1.24 5.27 4.42
N VAL A 25 0.07 4.69 4.75
CA VAL A 25 -0.85 4.26 3.71
C VAL A 25 -1.34 5.46 2.90
N ALA A 26 -1.50 6.60 3.55
CA ALA A 26 -1.94 7.80 2.84
C ALA A 26 -0.97 8.15 1.71
N LEU A 27 0.33 8.03 1.97
CA LEU A 27 1.33 8.29 0.93
C LEU A 27 1.21 7.29 -0.21
N LEU A 28 0.98 6.04 0.14
CA LEU A 28 0.81 4.99 -0.86
C LEU A 28 -0.39 5.28 -1.76
N LEU A 29 -1.49 5.67 -1.15
CA LEU A 29 -2.74 5.89 -1.89
C LEU A 29 -2.71 7.14 -2.76
N LYS A 30 -1.73 8.00 -2.58
CA LYS A 30 -1.57 9.16 -3.44
C LYS A 30 -0.97 8.80 -4.80
N ILE A 31 -0.39 7.62 -4.89
CA ILE A 31 0.24 7.18 -6.14
C ILE A 31 -0.83 6.57 -7.04
N ASP A 32 -0.85 6.98 -8.31
CA ASP A 32 -1.79 6.42 -9.27
C ASP A 32 -1.54 4.93 -9.48
N ASP A 33 -2.61 4.21 -9.80
CA ASP A 33 -2.50 2.78 -10.04
C ASP A 33 -1.48 2.48 -11.14
N GLU A 34 -1.49 3.27 -12.19
CA GLU A 34 -0.53 3.09 -13.28
C GLU A 34 0.90 3.22 -12.80
N ALA A 35 1.13 4.23 -11.98
CA ALA A 35 2.46 4.45 -11.44
C ALA A 35 2.87 3.31 -10.52
N LEU A 36 1.94 2.83 -9.72
CA LEU A 36 2.22 1.71 -8.83
C LEU A 36 2.64 0.47 -9.61
N LEU A 37 1.95 0.20 -10.71
CA LEU A 37 2.24 -0.99 -11.51
C LEU A 37 3.62 -0.94 -12.14
N LYS A 38 4.17 0.25 -12.27
CA LYS A 38 5.50 0.43 -12.83
C LYS A 38 6.60 0.35 -11.77
N MET A 39 6.21 0.39 -10.50
CA MET A 39 7.19 0.36 -9.43
C MET A 39 7.68 -1.06 -9.19
N GLU A 40 8.96 -1.16 -8.91
CA GLU A 40 9.57 -2.46 -8.70
C GLU A 40 8.99 -3.14 -7.47
N GLY A 41 8.66 -4.41 -7.61
CA GLY A 41 8.12 -5.17 -6.50
C GLY A 41 6.61 -5.14 -6.39
N PHE A 42 5.95 -4.33 -7.23
CA PHE A 42 4.50 -4.25 -7.18
C PHE A 42 3.89 -5.26 -8.14
N GLY A 43 2.90 -6.01 -7.65
CA GLY A 43 2.24 -7.04 -8.47
C GLY A 43 0.74 -7.01 -8.26
N TRP A 44 0.06 -7.97 -8.89
CA TRP A 44 -1.39 -8.01 -8.83
C TRP A 44 -1.93 -8.19 -7.42
N ARG A 45 -1.22 -8.95 -6.59
CA ARG A 45 -1.65 -9.13 -5.21
C ARG A 45 -1.70 -7.81 -4.47
N LEU A 46 -0.65 -7.00 -4.67
CA LEU A 46 -0.59 -5.70 -4.02
C LEU A 46 -1.60 -4.76 -4.63
N MET A 47 -1.83 -4.86 -5.93
CA MET A 47 -2.83 -4.03 -6.58
C MET A 47 -4.21 -4.30 -5.98
N LYS A 48 -4.57 -5.56 -5.79
CA LYS A 48 -5.86 -5.90 -5.20
C LYS A 48 -5.98 -5.30 -3.81
N GLU A 49 -4.91 -5.37 -3.03
CA GLU A 49 -4.94 -4.84 -1.69
C GLU A 49 -5.10 -3.33 -1.71
N VAL A 50 -4.38 -2.66 -2.59
CA VAL A 50 -4.49 -1.21 -2.70
C VAL A 50 -5.91 -0.80 -3.08
N LEU A 51 -6.52 -1.54 -4.01
CA LEU A 51 -7.89 -1.23 -4.41
C LEU A 51 -8.86 -1.39 -3.25
N GLN A 52 -8.63 -2.38 -2.40
CA GLN A 52 -9.46 -2.55 -1.21
C GLN A 52 -9.28 -1.37 -0.25
N LEU A 53 -8.05 -0.93 -0.08
CA LEU A 53 -7.79 0.20 0.79
C LEU A 53 -8.46 1.48 0.29
N ARG A 54 -8.52 1.64 -1.03
CA ARG A 54 -9.15 2.83 -1.61
C ARG A 54 -10.65 2.85 -1.43
N LYS A 55 -11.25 1.69 -1.19
CA LYS A 55 -12.69 1.60 -1.01
C LYS A 55 -13.16 1.99 0.38
N VAL A 56 -12.27 2.03 1.31
CA VAL A 56 -12.61 2.30 2.71
C VAL A 56 -12.86 3.78 2.97
#